data_770952a7c662edc4b605c8d877be7532
#
_entry.id   770952a7c662edc4b605c8d877be7532
#
_cell.length_a   1.000
_cell.length_b   1.000
_cell.length_c   1.000
_cell.angle_alpha   90.00
_cell.angle_beta   90.00
_cell.angle_gamma   90.00
#
_symmetry.space_group_name_H-M   'P 1'
#
loop_
_entity.id
_entity.type
_entity.pdbx_description
1 polymer ?
#
loop_
_entity_poly.entity_id
_entity_poly.type
_entity_poly.pdbx_seq_one_letter_code
_entity_poly.pdbx_strand_id
1 'polypeptide(L)'
;MSALAAQMPMDTRIDRSYSSIVVFGDSLVDNGNGTYQLTNREWPAPCCTWQGRFSSGPTWPEELAGLLQVSQVQDFAYGGSTSNNKNVQGKSGYNESIPVPDLVTQVSKYLHTAKDQRADPHAVYILSTGSNDLYYGSQKSLHLLKMADQAVDTIKCEAKKLIDLGANTVVLTSIT
;
A
#
# COMPACT_ATOMS: atom_id res chain seq x y z
N MET A 1 51.23 6.81 5.57
CA MET A 1 50.27 7.61 4.76
C MET A 1 48.86 7.25 5.25
N SER A 2 48.30 8.15 6.08
CA SER A 2 46.98 7.92 6.69
C SER A 2 45.91 8.54 5.80
N ALA A 3 45.01 7.72 5.28
CA ALA A 3 43.88 8.19 4.46
C ALA A 3 42.82 8.78 5.39
N LEU A 4 42.67 10.10 5.34
CA LEU A 4 41.57 10.84 6.00
C LEU A 4 40.29 10.52 5.24
N ALA A 5 39.44 9.68 5.80
CA ALA A 5 38.06 9.52 5.31
C ALA A 5 37.28 10.79 5.66
N ALA A 6 36.96 11.60 4.66
CA ALA A 6 36.10 12.74 4.83
C ALA A 6 34.68 12.23 5.19
N GLN A 7 34.30 12.39 6.47
CA GLN A 7 32.91 12.27 6.88
C GLN A 7 32.14 13.46 6.27
N MET A 8 31.30 13.18 5.29
CA MET A 8 30.31 14.14 4.85
C MET A 8 29.33 14.40 6.00
N PRO A 9 29.01 15.64 6.32
CA PRO A 9 27.99 15.93 7.31
C PRO A 9 26.64 15.51 6.73
N MET A 10 26.04 14.47 7.30
CA MET A 10 24.66 14.11 7.05
C MET A 10 23.79 14.97 7.97
N ASP A 11 23.75 16.30 7.67
CA ASP A 11 22.77 17.21 8.25
C ASP A 11 21.70 17.51 7.20
N THR A 12 20.83 16.55 6.99
CA THR A 12 19.51 16.79 6.47
C THR A 12 18.51 16.33 7.54
N ARG A 13 18.39 17.08 8.60
CA ARG A 13 17.18 17.05 9.42
C ARG A 13 16.06 17.50 8.49
N ILE A 14 15.35 16.54 7.91
CA ILE A 14 14.02 16.76 7.44
C ILE A 14 13.21 17.02 8.71
N ASP A 15 13.07 18.27 9.09
CA ASP A 15 12.26 18.72 10.23
C ASP A 15 10.76 18.64 9.85
N ARG A 16 10.35 17.45 9.40
CA ARG A 16 8.97 17.09 9.15
C ARG A 16 8.62 15.95 10.08
N SER A 17 8.07 16.27 11.22
CA SER A 17 7.39 15.28 12.04
C SER A 17 6.11 14.86 11.30
N TYR A 18 6.10 13.65 10.76
CA TYR A 18 4.89 13.09 10.20
C TYR A 18 3.93 12.64 11.31
N SER A 19 2.64 12.87 11.11
CA SER A 19 1.59 12.49 12.06
C SER A 19 1.28 10.99 12.01
N SER A 20 1.28 10.42 10.78
CA SER A 20 0.92 9.03 10.52
C SER A 20 1.45 8.55 9.17
N ILE A 21 1.44 7.24 8.97
CA ILE A 21 1.55 6.62 7.65
C ILE A 21 0.20 6.01 7.29
N VAL A 22 -0.31 6.32 6.10
CA VAL A 22 -1.56 5.75 5.55
C VAL A 22 -1.20 4.88 4.36
N VAL A 23 -1.59 3.61 4.40
CA VAL A 23 -1.15 2.59 3.45
C VAL A 23 -2.34 2.08 2.64
N PHE A 24 -2.16 2.02 1.32
CA PHE A 24 -3.08 1.42 0.37
C PHE A 24 -2.31 0.45 -0.51
N GLY A 25 -2.89 -0.70 -0.80
CA GLY A 25 -2.20 -1.63 -1.68
C GLY A 25 -2.63 -3.08 -1.56
N ASP A 26 -1.67 -3.95 -1.77
CA ASP A 26 -1.86 -5.39 -1.83
C ASP A 26 -1.10 -6.14 -0.72
N SER A 27 -0.79 -7.44 -0.96
CA SER A 27 -0.12 -8.31 0.01
C SER A 27 1.25 -7.82 0.46
N LEU A 28 1.93 -6.98 -0.32
CA LEU A 28 3.26 -6.48 0.02
C LEU A 28 3.24 -5.47 1.17
N VAL A 29 2.06 -4.93 1.47
CA VAL A 29 1.88 -3.89 2.48
C VAL A 29 0.71 -4.16 3.44
N ASP A 30 -0.12 -5.19 3.22
CA ASP A 30 -1.21 -5.60 4.13
C ASP A 30 -0.62 -6.07 5.47
N ASN A 31 -0.82 -5.28 6.51
CA ASN A 31 -0.30 -5.55 7.86
C ASN A 31 -1.20 -6.49 8.69
N GLY A 32 -2.13 -7.18 8.05
CA GLY A 32 -3.10 -8.08 8.68
C GLY A 32 -4.42 -7.39 9.05
N ASN A 33 -4.55 -6.09 8.89
CA ASN A 33 -5.83 -5.38 9.08
C ASN A 33 -6.81 -5.57 7.92
N GLY A 34 -6.32 -5.91 6.74
CA GLY A 34 -7.13 -6.17 5.55
C GLY A 34 -7.57 -7.64 5.46
N THR A 35 -6.80 -8.42 4.71
CA THR A 35 -7.18 -9.79 4.35
C THR A 35 -7.34 -10.73 5.54
N TYR A 36 -6.44 -10.66 6.52
CA TYR A 36 -6.49 -11.54 7.68
C TYR A 36 -7.78 -11.35 8.48
N GLN A 37 -8.23 -10.11 8.67
CA GLN A 37 -9.51 -9.85 9.33
C GLN A 37 -10.70 -10.25 8.44
N LEU A 38 -10.64 -9.96 7.12
CA LEU A 38 -11.68 -10.32 6.16
C LEU A 38 -11.93 -11.83 6.10
N THR A 39 -10.90 -12.64 6.33
CA THR A 39 -10.95 -14.10 6.27
C THR A 39 -11.11 -14.75 7.66
N ASN A 40 -11.59 -14.03 8.66
CA ASN A 40 -11.71 -14.51 10.04
C ASN A 40 -10.40 -15.09 10.60
N ARG A 41 -9.26 -14.53 10.21
CA ARG A 41 -7.89 -14.92 10.60
C ARG A 41 -7.44 -16.28 10.06
N GLU A 42 -8.01 -16.72 8.96
CA GLU A 42 -7.63 -17.98 8.30
C GLU A 42 -6.62 -17.76 7.18
N TRP A 43 -6.57 -16.55 6.57
CA TRP A 43 -5.67 -16.25 5.46
C TRP A 43 -5.02 -14.86 5.57
N PRO A 44 -3.71 -14.73 5.32
CA PRO A 44 -2.76 -15.81 5.00
C PRO A 44 -2.61 -16.81 6.14
N ALA A 45 -2.22 -18.07 5.79
CA ALA A 45 -2.19 -19.18 6.74
C ALA A 45 -1.29 -18.88 7.96
N PRO A 46 -1.82 -18.91 9.20
CA PRO A 46 -1.10 -18.48 10.40
C PRO A 46 0.17 -19.29 10.70
N CYS A 47 0.23 -20.55 10.22
CA CYS A 47 1.41 -21.40 10.42
C CYS A 47 2.67 -20.93 9.69
N CYS A 48 2.53 -20.06 8.66
CA CYS A 48 3.60 -19.79 7.71
C CYS A 48 3.85 -18.29 7.52
N THR A 49 3.10 -17.46 8.22
CA THR A 49 3.13 -15.99 8.08
C THR A 49 3.11 -15.30 9.46
N TRP A 50 3.60 -14.07 9.50
CA TRP A 50 3.70 -13.35 10.76
C TRP A 50 2.47 -12.49 11.01
N GLN A 51 1.66 -12.87 12.02
CA GLN A 51 0.53 -12.07 12.52
C GLN A 51 -0.43 -11.57 11.42
N GLY A 52 -0.73 -12.42 10.42
CA GLY A 52 -1.67 -12.10 9.35
C GLY A 52 -1.10 -11.29 8.19
N ARG A 53 0.22 -11.04 8.16
CA ARG A 53 0.92 -10.46 7.00
C ARG A 53 1.26 -11.54 5.99
N PHE A 54 1.49 -11.14 4.73
CA PHE A 54 2.01 -12.03 3.71
C PHE A 54 3.55 -12.09 3.72
N SER A 55 4.13 -12.02 4.91
CA SER A 55 5.57 -11.98 5.16
C SER A 55 5.92 -12.71 6.45
N SER A 56 7.21 -12.92 6.70
CA SER A 56 7.74 -13.50 7.94
C SER A 56 7.98 -12.48 9.07
N GLY A 57 7.65 -11.21 8.83
CA GLY A 57 7.84 -10.11 9.77
C GLY A 57 6.93 -8.91 9.46
N PRO A 58 7.17 -7.75 10.07
CA PRO A 58 6.46 -6.51 9.74
C PRO A 58 6.56 -6.17 8.26
N THR A 59 5.57 -5.45 7.74
CA THR A 59 5.63 -4.91 6.39
C THR A 59 6.58 -3.72 6.32
N TRP A 60 7.12 -3.41 5.13
CA TRP A 60 8.06 -2.30 4.99
C TRP A 60 7.49 -0.92 5.40
N PRO A 61 6.17 -0.61 5.26
CA PRO A 61 5.62 0.62 5.82
C PRO A 61 5.64 0.67 7.35
N GLU A 62 5.54 -0.48 8.04
CA GLU A 62 5.66 -0.56 9.49
C GLU A 62 7.10 -0.30 9.93
N GLU A 63 8.09 -0.85 9.22
CA GLU A 63 9.51 -0.57 9.45
C GLU A 63 9.83 0.91 9.18
N LEU A 64 9.28 1.47 8.09
CA LEU A 64 9.42 2.90 7.77
C LEU A 64 8.86 3.78 8.89
N ALA A 65 7.72 3.41 9.48
CA ALA A 65 7.14 4.13 10.61
C ALA A 65 8.12 4.20 11.78
N GLY A 66 8.80 3.10 12.10
CA GLY A 66 9.86 3.07 13.11
C GLY A 66 11.01 4.02 12.79
N LEU A 67 11.48 4.04 11.54
CA LEU A 67 12.56 4.93 11.09
C LEU A 67 12.17 6.41 11.13
N LEU A 68 10.93 6.73 10.79
CA LEU A 68 10.39 8.10 10.84
C LEU A 68 9.89 8.51 12.23
N GLN A 69 9.97 7.62 13.22
CA GLN A 69 9.46 7.82 14.58
C GLN A 69 7.95 8.16 14.61
N VAL A 70 7.20 7.58 13.69
CA VAL A 70 5.75 7.72 13.59
C VAL A 70 5.08 6.53 14.28
N SER A 71 4.19 6.81 15.24
CA SER A 71 3.54 5.77 16.04
C SER A 71 2.26 5.20 15.41
N GLN A 72 1.70 5.88 14.41
CA GLN A 72 0.42 5.51 13.81
C GLN A 72 0.59 5.06 12.36
N VAL A 73 0.27 3.79 12.11
CA VAL A 73 0.12 3.24 10.75
C VAL A 73 -1.35 2.88 10.53
N GLN A 74 -1.99 3.53 9.57
CA GLN A 74 -3.36 3.25 9.14
C GLN A 74 -3.29 2.46 7.85
N ASP A 75 -3.59 1.17 7.91
CA ASP A 75 -3.46 0.26 6.76
C ASP A 75 -4.84 -0.13 6.22
N PHE A 76 -5.05 0.17 4.94
CA PHE A 76 -6.25 -0.14 4.16
C PHE A 76 -5.98 -1.19 3.07
N ALA A 77 -4.77 -1.75 3.01
CA ALA A 77 -4.37 -2.73 2.02
C ALA A 77 -5.06 -4.09 2.22
N TYR A 78 -5.17 -4.83 1.11
CA TYR A 78 -5.68 -6.21 1.11
C TYR A 78 -4.83 -7.08 0.19
N GLY A 79 -4.34 -8.21 0.70
CA GLY A 79 -3.66 -9.19 -0.13
C GLY A 79 -4.51 -9.60 -1.32
N GLY A 80 -3.93 -9.60 -2.52
CA GLY A 80 -4.63 -9.89 -3.76
C GLY A 80 -5.39 -8.70 -4.38
N SER A 81 -5.32 -7.51 -3.76
CA SER A 81 -5.94 -6.30 -4.28
C SER A 81 -5.35 -5.87 -5.63
N THR A 82 -6.19 -5.40 -6.53
CA THR A 82 -5.83 -4.76 -7.80
C THR A 82 -5.98 -3.25 -7.72
N SER A 83 -5.53 -2.56 -8.75
CA SER A 83 -5.74 -1.11 -8.85
C SER A 83 -7.22 -0.75 -9.00
N ASN A 84 -7.97 -1.51 -9.82
CA ASN A 84 -9.39 -1.27 -10.08
C ASN A 84 -10.13 -2.56 -10.46
N ASN A 85 -11.05 -2.99 -9.60
CA ASN A 85 -11.85 -4.20 -9.79
C ASN A 85 -12.76 -4.16 -11.02
N LYS A 86 -13.02 -2.98 -11.60
CA LYS A 86 -13.74 -2.87 -12.89
C LYS A 86 -12.92 -3.39 -14.06
N ASN A 87 -11.60 -3.32 -13.98
CA ASN A 87 -10.69 -3.83 -14.99
C ASN A 87 -10.39 -5.31 -14.75
N VAL A 88 -9.90 -5.62 -13.53
CA VAL A 88 -9.57 -6.97 -13.09
C VAL A 88 -9.95 -7.11 -11.62
N GLN A 89 -10.83 -8.07 -11.32
CA GLN A 89 -11.26 -8.32 -9.93
C GLN A 89 -10.12 -8.91 -9.10
N GLY A 90 -9.71 -8.21 -8.04
CA GLY A 90 -8.79 -8.69 -7.02
C GLY A 90 -9.43 -9.76 -6.13
N LYS A 91 -8.64 -10.76 -5.73
CA LYS A 91 -9.10 -11.90 -4.94
C LYS A 91 -8.07 -12.30 -3.92
N SER A 92 -8.52 -12.93 -2.83
CA SER A 92 -7.67 -13.51 -1.80
C SER A 92 -8.32 -14.76 -1.18
N GLY A 93 -7.77 -15.20 -0.06
CA GLY A 93 -8.25 -16.40 0.61
C GLY A 93 -7.75 -17.69 -0.04
N TYR A 94 -8.16 -18.81 0.52
CA TYR A 94 -7.81 -20.13 -0.01
C TYR A 94 -8.40 -20.30 -1.43
N ASN A 95 -7.54 -20.65 -2.39
CA ASN A 95 -7.89 -20.77 -3.82
C ASN A 95 -8.51 -19.49 -4.42
N GLU A 96 -8.10 -18.31 -3.97
CA GLU A 96 -8.59 -17.04 -4.50
C GLU A 96 -10.14 -16.93 -4.45
N SER A 97 -10.74 -17.46 -3.40
CA SER A 97 -12.21 -17.60 -3.30
C SER A 97 -12.91 -16.31 -2.82
N ILE A 98 -12.17 -15.35 -2.29
CA ILE A 98 -12.74 -14.16 -1.65
C ILE A 98 -12.39 -12.92 -2.46
N PRO A 99 -13.36 -12.18 -3.01
CA PRO A 99 -13.11 -10.89 -3.65
C PRO A 99 -12.66 -9.86 -2.61
N VAL A 100 -11.67 -9.04 -2.96
CA VAL A 100 -11.12 -8.02 -2.06
C VAL A 100 -11.30 -6.61 -2.63
N PRO A 101 -11.31 -5.58 -1.76
CA PRO A 101 -11.33 -4.18 -2.17
C PRO A 101 -10.11 -3.81 -3.02
N ASP A 102 -10.35 -3.06 -4.09
CA ASP A 102 -9.31 -2.45 -4.92
C ASP A 102 -8.77 -1.14 -4.33
N LEU A 103 -7.72 -0.57 -4.95
CA LEU A 103 -7.14 0.70 -4.54
C LEU A 103 -8.18 1.82 -4.47
N VAL A 104 -9.07 1.92 -5.46
CA VAL A 104 -10.12 2.95 -5.51
C VAL A 104 -11.04 2.86 -4.28
N THR A 105 -11.43 1.66 -3.92
CA THR A 105 -12.27 1.39 -2.74
C THR A 105 -11.51 1.68 -1.44
N GLN A 106 -10.23 1.30 -1.35
CA GLN A 106 -9.40 1.54 -0.18
C GLN A 106 -9.23 3.04 0.09
N VAL A 107 -8.88 3.83 -0.93
CA VAL A 107 -8.75 5.30 -0.82
C VAL A 107 -10.10 5.94 -0.45
N SER A 108 -11.20 5.49 -1.08
CA SER A 108 -12.54 5.97 -0.75
C SER A 108 -12.90 5.68 0.72
N LYS A 109 -12.59 4.48 1.20
CA LYS A 109 -12.83 4.07 2.60
C LYS A 109 -12.04 4.95 3.58
N TYR A 110 -10.77 5.23 3.30
CA TYR A 110 -9.97 6.16 4.10
C TYR A 110 -10.61 7.55 4.16
N LEU A 111 -10.91 8.14 3.01
CA LEU A 111 -11.48 9.49 2.92
C LEU A 111 -12.83 9.60 3.63
N HIS A 112 -13.63 8.52 3.64
CA HIS A 112 -14.90 8.50 4.37
C HIS A 112 -14.71 8.56 5.90
N THR A 113 -13.60 8.04 6.41
CA THR A 113 -13.25 8.08 7.84
C THR A 113 -12.42 9.30 8.23
N ALA A 114 -11.78 9.95 7.26
CA ALA A 114 -10.95 11.12 7.49
C ALA A 114 -11.78 12.36 7.86
N LYS A 115 -11.21 13.21 8.72
CA LYS A 115 -11.85 14.46 9.14
C LYS A 115 -12.18 15.33 7.92
N ASP A 116 -13.40 15.79 7.82
CA ASP A 116 -13.92 16.62 6.73
C ASP A 116 -13.70 15.99 5.34
N GLN A 117 -13.53 14.67 5.27
CA GLN A 117 -13.20 13.92 4.05
C GLN A 117 -11.94 14.45 3.33
N ARG A 118 -10.98 14.95 4.10
CA ARG A 118 -9.73 15.50 3.60
C ARG A 118 -8.54 14.66 4.03
N ALA A 119 -7.49 14.68 3.22
CA ALA A 119 -6.22 14.06 3.57
C ALA A 119 -5.49 14.91 4.62
N ASP A 120 -4.86 14.27 5.60
CA ASP A 120 -3.98 14.95 6.56
C ASP A 120 -2.70 15.41 5.85
N PRO A 121 -2.39 16.73 5.81
CA PRO A 121 -1.19 17.24 5.16
C PRO A 121 0.12 16.79 5.82
N HIS A 122 0.06 16.28 7.05
CA HIS A 122 1.22 15.80 7.80
C HIS A 122 1.38 14.27 7.74
N ALA A 123 0.51 13.54 7.06
CA ALA A 123 0.67 12.11 6.86
C ALA A 123 1.51 11.77 5.62
N VAL A 124 2.15 10.59 5.64
CA VAL A 124 2.75 9.96 4.46
C VAL A 124 1.74 8.97 3.89
N TYR A 125 1.38 9.12 2.62
CA TYR A 125 0.47 8.24 1.90
C TYR A 125 1.27 7.30 1.01
N ILE A 126 1.06 5.99 1.16
CA ILE A 126 1.75 4.96 0.39
C ILE A 126 0.72 4.23 -0.47
N LEU A 127 0.94 4.22 -1.80
CA LEU A 127 0.15 3.45 -2.76
C LEU A 127 1.06 2.39 -3.38
N SER A 128 0.84 1.12 -3.04
CA SER A 128 1.66 -0.03 -3.44
C SER A 128 0.76 -1.12 -4.03
N THR A 129 0.54 -1.08 -5.35
CA THR A 129 -0.36 -1.99 -6.06
C THR A 129 -0.03 -2.06 -7.55
N GLY A 130 -0.69 -2.97 -8.28
CA GLY A 130 -0.60 -3.09 -9.74
C GLY A 130 -0.08 -4.47 -10.19
N SER A 131 0.68 -5.17 -9.36
CA SER A 131 1.19 -6.51 -9.70
C SER A 131 0.05 -7.53 -9.87
N ASN A 132 -0.99 -7.43 -9.04
CA ASN A 132 -2.17 -8.29 -9.16
C ASN A 132 -3.02 -8.02 -10.40
N ASP A 133 -2.99 -6.79 -10.93
CA ASP A 133 -3.64 -6.47 -12.22
C ASP A 133 -3.03 -7.32 -13.35
N LEU A 134 -1.70 -7.42 -13.36
CA LEU A 134 -0.98 -8.25 -14.34
C LEU A 134 -1.18 -9.73 -14.08
N TYR A 135 -1.10 -10.17 -12.82
CA TYR A 135 -1.26 -11.57 -12.44
C TYR A 135 -2.65 -12.11 -12.85
N TYR A 136 -3.72 -11.50 -12.38
CA TYR A 136 -5.09 -11.93 -12.72
C TYR A 136 -5.46 -11.62 -14.17
N GLY A 137 -4.89 -10.57 -14.76
CA GLY A 137 -5.04 -10.26 -16.17
C GLY A 137 -4.44 -11.34 -17.06
N SER A 138 -3.26 -11.86 -16.72
CA SER A 138 -2.61 -12.96 -17.45
C SER A 138 -3.44 -14.25 -17.43
N GLN A 139 -4.04 -14.59 -16.29
CA GLN A 139 -4.91 -15.76 -16.16
C GLN A 139 -6.15 -15.69 -17.06
N LYS A 140 -6.59 -14.48 -17.39
CA LYS A 140 -7.74 -14.24 -18.28
C LYS A 140 -7.34 -13.98 -19.74
N SER A 141 -6.08 -14.20 -20.10
CA SER A 141 -5.54 -13.91 -21.43
C SER A 141 -5.77 -12.45 -21.88
N LEU A 142 -5.77 -11.51 -20.94
CA LEU A 142 -5.91 -10.09 -21.24
C LEU A 142 -4.58 -9.52 -21.75
N HIS A 143 -4.65 -8.39 -22.46
CA HIS A 143 -3.47 -7.72 -22.98
C HIS A 143 -2.70 -7.03 -21.85
N LEU A 144 -1.56 -7.58 -21.42
CA LEU A 144 -0.82 -7.15 -20.24
C LEU A 144 -0.35 -5.69 -20.29
N LEU A 145 0.10 -5.19 -21.45
CA LEU A 145 0.49 -3.78 -21.59
C LEU A 145 -0.70 -2.86 -21.31
N LYS A 146 -1.89 -3.20 -21.83
CA LYS A 146 -3.11 -2.44 -21.53
C LYS A 146 -3.47 -2.50 -20.04
N MET A 147 -3.27 -3.64 -19.39
CA MET A 147 -3.51 -3.77 -17.94
C MET A 147 -2.53 -2.91 -17.15
N ALA A 148 -1.25 -2.89 -17.52
CA ALA A 148 -0.24 -2.03 -16.90
C ALA A 148 -0.61 -0.54 -17.05
N ASP A 149 -0.98 -0.10 -18.25
CA ASP A 149 -1.40 1.28 -18.50
C ASP A 149 -2.62 1.66 -17.64
N GLN A 150 -3.63 0.78 -17.58
CA GLN A 150 -4.83 1.01 -16.77
C GLN A 150 -4.52 1.05 -15.26
N ALA A 151 -3.61 0.19 -14.79
CA ALA A 151 -3.18 0.21 -13.38
C ALA A 151 -2.45 1.52 -13.06
N VAL A 152 -1.51 1.94 -13.90
CA VAL A 152 -0.77 3.20 -13.74
C VAL A 152 -1.71 4.40 -13.75
N ASP A 153 -2.66 4.44 -14.67
CA ASP A 153 -3.63 5.54 -14.75
C ASP A 153 -4.52 5.59 -13.51
N THR A 154 -4.95 4.43 -12.99
CA THR A 154 -5.71 4.36 -11.73
C THR A 154 -4.88 4.85 -10.55
N ILE A 155 -3.63 4.38 -10.40
CA ILE A 155 -2.73 4.80 -9.32
C ILE A 155 -2.50 6.31 -9.35
N LYS A 156 -2.23 6.89 -10.54
CA LYS A 156 -2.09 8.34 -10.72
C LYS A 156 -3.36 9.09 -10.32
N CYS A 157 -4.52 8.59 -10.71
CA CYS A 157 -5.80 9.21 -10.39
C CYS A 157 -6.04 9.26 -8.88
N GLU A 158 -5.81 8.15 -8.16
CA GLU A 158 -6.01 8.08 -6.72
C GLU A 158 -4.94 8.90 -5.96
N ALA A 159 -3.68 8.92 -6.41
CA ALA A 159 -2.64 9.79 -5.87
C ALA A 159 -3.02 11.27 -6.03
N LYS A 160 -3.46 11.67 -7.24
CA LYS A 160 -3.94 13.04 -7.49
C LYS A 160 -5.12 13.40 -6.59
N LYS A 161 -6.08 12.50 -6.41
CA LYS A 161 -7.22 12.71 -5.51
C LYS A 161 -6.76 13.02 -4.08
N LEU A 162 -5.81 12.26 -3.54
CA LEU A 162 -5.25 12.51 -2.21
C LEU A 162 -4.56 13.88 -2.13
N ILE A 163 -3.78 14.25 -3.15
CA ILE A 163 -3.10 15.56 -3.24
C ILE A 163 -4.12 16.69 -3.29
N ASP A 164 -5.13 16.60 -4.16
CA ASP A 164 -6.18 17.61 -4.30
C ASP A 164 -6.98 17.79 -2.99
N LEU A 165 -7.03 16.74 -2.15
CA LEU A 165 -7.70 16.76 -0.85
C LEU A 165 -6.78 17.13 0.32
N GLY A 166 -5.51 17.43 0.06
CA GLY A 166 -4.61 18.02 1.04
C GLY A 166 -3.35 17.20 1.39
N ALA A 167 -3.13 16.02 0.80
CA ALA A 167 -1.91 15.26 1.03
C ALA A 167 -0.67 16.00 0.49
N ASN A 168 0.36 16.17 1.33
CA ASN A 168 1.63 16.78 0.94
C ASN A 168 2.70 15.75 0.54
N THR A 169 2.60 14.53 1.02
CA THR A 169 3.59 13.48 0.78
C THR A 169 2.89 12.21 0.32
N VAL A 170 3.09 11.85 -0.94
CA VAL A 170 2.55 10.63 -1.56
C VAL A 170 3.70 9.81 -2.14
N VAL A 171 3.80 8.56 -1.73
CA VAL A 171 4.81 7.59 -2.18
C VAL A 171 4.13 6.56 -3.08
N LEU A 172 4.64 6.41 -4.28
CA LEU A 172 4.21 5.38 -5.22
C LEU A 172 5.32 4.34 -5.36
N THR A 173 4.97 3.06 -5.27
CA THR A 173 5.92 1.99 -5.60
C THR A 173 5.84 1.63 -7.08
N SER A 174 6.92 1.06 -7.63
CA SER A 174 6.86 0.45 -8.94
C SER A 174 6.00 -0.82 -8.90
N ILE A 175 5.41 -1.18 -10.05
CA ILE A 175 4.81 -2.50 -10.27
C ILE A 175 5.97 -3.50 -10.38
N THR A 176 5.96 -4.52 -9.54
CA THR A 176 7.00 -5.56 -9.45
C THR A 176 6.50 -6.89 -10.01
#